data_c7f5f95777d07d86554ff614f763686c
#
_entry.id   c7f5f95777d07d86554ff614f763686c
#
_cell.length_a   1.000
_cell.length_b   1.000
_cell.length_c   1.000
_cell.angle_alpha   90.00
_cell.angle_beta   90.00
_cell.angle_gamma   90.00
#
_symmetry.space_group_name_H-M   'P 1'
#
loop_
_entity.id
_entity.type
_entity.pdbx_description
1 polymer ?
#
loop_
_entity_poly.entity_id
_entity_poly.type
_entity_poly.pdbx_seq_one_letter_code
_entity_poly.pdbx_strand_id
1 'polypeptide(L)'
;MKHIAKKRFGQNFLTDQSVIASLVEAISPQANDLMVEIGPGLGALTKPLLQNLNLLHVVEVDRDIISWMQKEYANKSIEIHNADALKFDFSSMGSNLRVAGNLPYNISTPILFHLLDNVSHIYDMHFMLQKEVVERMVAMPSTPAYGRLSVMLQYHLAMEYLITVPPESFEPAPKVESAFVRCVPHATLPFMAKDVALFAKVVLAAFGQRRKTLRNTLKGLLDDDGFTATGINPQLRAENLSVAQFVAISNYLI
;
A
#
# COMPACT_ATOMS: atom_id res chain seq x y z
N MET A 1 -31.42 7.49 -0.72
CA MET A 1 -30.81 8.76 -0.25
C MET A 1 -29.52 8.95 -1.03
N LYS A 2 -29.30 10.10 -1.69
CA LYS A 2 -28.04 10.33 -2.39
C LYS A 2 -26.97 10.64 -1.32
N HIS A 3 -26.04 9.74 -1.09
CA HIS A 3 -24.92 9.99 -0.16
C HIS A 3 -24.06 11.11 -0.74
N ILE A 4 -23.70 12.11 0.07
CA ILE A 4 -22.85 13.22 -0.33
C ILE A 4 -21.42 12.91 0.13
N ALA A 5 -20.48 12.88 -0.81
CA ALA A 5 -19.07 12.67 -0.52
C ALA A 5 -18.54 13.67 0.53
N LYS A 6 -17.95 13.16 1.59
CA LYS A 6 -17.42 13.99 2.69
C LYS A 6 -15.97 14.34 2.43
N LYS A 7 -15.69 15.62 2.20
CA LYS A 7 -14.31 16.13 1.95
C LYS A 7 -13.29 15.70 3.02
N ARG A 8 -13.71 15.61 4.29
CA ARG A 8 -12.84 15.19 5.39
C ARG A 8 -12.30 13.76 5.27
N PHE A 9 -13.00 12.89 4.51
CA PHE A 9 -12.60 11.52 4.26
C PHE A 9 -11.96 11.33 2.87
N GLY A 10 -11.86 12.39 2.06
CA GLY A 10 -11.26 12.31 0.71
C GLY A 10 -11.98 11.35 -0.23
N GLN A 11 -13.30 11.22 -0.12
CA GLN A 11 -14.10 10.23 -0.83
C GLN A 11 -14.23 10.57 -2.32
N ASN A 12 -13.81 9.65 -3.18
CA ASN A 12 -14.09 9.60 -4.62
C ASN A 12 -14.64 8.20 -4.90
N PHE A 13 -15.93 8.11 -5.21
CA PHE A 13 -16.59 6.83 -5.41
C PHE A 13 -16.38 6.36 -6.85
N LEU A 14 -15.86 5.15 -7.01
CA LEU A 14 -15.71 4.52 -8.33
C LEU A 14 -17.10 4.18 -8.88
N THR A 15 -17.39 4.58 -10.12
CA THR A 15 -18.71 4.43 -10.77
C THR A 15 -18.65 3.71 -12.11
N ASP A 16 -17.47 3.67 -12.74
CA ASP A 16 -17.24 3.01 -14.02
C ASP A 16 -17.28 1.49 -13.88
N GLN A 17 -18.33 0.88 -14.47
CA GLN A 17 -18.57 -0.56 -14.36
C GLN A 17 -17.52 -1.40 -15.10
N SER A 18 -16.93 -0.88 -16.18
CA SER A 18 -15.89 -1.58 -16.94
C SER A 18 -14.58 -1.65 -16.12
N VAL A 19 -14.23 -0.55 -15.47
CA VAL A 19 -13.11 -0.49 -14.53
C VAL A 19 -13.36 -1.44 -13.36
N ILE A 20 -14.53 -1.38 -12.71
CA ILE A 20 -14.87 -2.26 -11.59
C ILE A 20 -14.71 -3.73 -11.98
N ALA A 21 -15.19 -4.14 -13.16
CA ALA A 21 -15.05 -5.51 -13.64
C ALA A 21 -13.57 -5.91 -13.78
N SER A 22 -12.75 -5.05 -14.38
CA SER A 22 -11.29 -5.30 -14.53
C SER A 22 -10.57 -5.39 -13.20
N LEU A 23 -10.96 -4.59 -12.19
CA LEU A 23 -10.38 -4.67 -10.84
C LEU A 23 -10.72 -6.00 -10.16
N VAL A 24 -11.97 -6.44 -10.25
CA VAL A 24 -12.41 -7.71 -9.65
C VAL A 24 -11.75 -8.90 -10.34
N GLU A 25 -11.59 -8.85 -11.67
CA GLU A 25 -10.83 -9.85 -12.41
C GLU A 25 -9.37 -9.92 -11.94
N ALA A 26 -8.72 -8.77 -11.76
CA ALA A 26 -7.34 -8.69 -11.26
C ALA A 26 -7.21 -9.19 -9.81
N ILE A 27 -8.19 -8.94 -8.94
CA ILE A 27 -8.25 -9.50 -7.58
C ILE A 27 -8.47 -11.03 -7.65
N SER A 28 -9.28 -11.51 -8.59
CA SER A 28 -9.62 -12.93 -8.75
C SER A 28 -10.07 -13.59 -7.43
N PRO A 29 -11.13 -13.09 -6.77
CA PRO A 29 -11.57 -13.59 -5.47
C PRO A 29 -12.10 -15.04 -5.59
N GLN A 30 -11.77 -15.88 -4.59
CA GLN A 30 -12.23 -17.26 -4.48
C GLN A 30 -13.19 -17.40 -3.28
N ALA A 31 -14.15 -18.30 -3.37
CA ALA A 31 -15.25 -18.44 -2.41
C ALA A 31 -14.79 -18.51 -0.93
N ASN A 32 -13.67 -19.16 -0.67
CA ASN A 32 -13.13 -19.37 0.68
C ASN A 32 -11.99 -18.40 1.05
N ASP A 33 -11.74 -17.35 0.26
CA ASP A 33 -10.75 -16.37 0.61
C ASP A 33 -11.16 -15.62 1.90
N LEU A 34 -10.22 -15.48 2.82
CA LEU A 34 -10.35 -14.54 3.92
C LEU A 34 -10.03 -13.14 3.37
N MET A 35 -11.07 -12.40 2.99
CA MET A 35 -10.91 -11.10 2.34
C MET A 35 -11.48 -9.96 3.19
N VAL A 36 -10.72 -8.86 3.25
CA VAL A 36 -11.15 -7.61 3.84
C VAL A 36 -11.06 -6.46 2.83
N GLU A 37 -12.15 -5.72 2.69
CA GLU A 37 -12.19 -4.47 1.92
C GLU A 37 -12.03 -3.29 2.87
N ILE A 38 -11.06 -2.41 2.59
CA ILE A 38 -10.84 -1.18 3.33
C ILE A 38 -11.54 -0.03 2.61
N GLY A 39 -12.44 0.67 3.31
CA GLY A 39 -13.16 1.82 2.77
C GLY A 39 -14.10 1.44 1.63
N PRO A 40 -15.11 0.59 1.88
CA PRO A 40 -16.02 0.09 0.85
C PRO A 40 -16.81 1.20 0.14
N GLY A 41 -16.96 2.36 0.77
CA GLY A 41 -17.72 3.48 0.24
C GLY A 41 -19.15 3.07 -0.11
N LEU A 42 -19.57 3.36 -1.33
CA LEU A 42 -20.90 2.98 -1.84
C LEU A 42 -20.92 1.57 -2.47
N GLY A 43 -19.95 0.72 -2.14
CA GLY A 43 -19.98 -0.70 -2.48
C GLY A 43 -19.56 -1.02 -3.91
N ALA A 44 -18.75 -0.19 -4.55
CA ALA A 44 -18.31 -0.41 -5.93
C ALA A 44 -17.57 -1.75 -6.09
N LEU A 45 -16.66 -2.07 -5.17
CA LEU A 45 -16.00 -3.39 -5.12
C LEU A 45 -16.78 -4.38 -4.26
N THR A 46 -17.41 -3.95 -3.15
CA THR A 46 -18.17 -4.80 -2.22
C THR A 46 -19.18 -5.68 -2.95
N LYS A 47 -19.99 -5.09 -3.82
CA LYS A 47 -21.08 -5.81 -4.52
C LYS A 47 -20.55 -6.96 -5.39
N PRO A 48 -19.59 -6.77 -6.30
CA PRO A 48 -19.05 -7.87 -7.10
C PRO A 48 -18.18 -8.84 -6.28
N LEU A 49 -17.49 -8.39 -5.23
CA LEU A 49 -16.76 -9.29 -4.33
C LEU A 49 -17.70 -10.27 -3.62
N LEU A 50 -18.84 -9.79 -3.12
CA LEU A 50 -19.88 -10.62 -2.48
C LEU A 50 -20.54 -11.65 -3.42
N GLN A 51 -20.38 -11.52 -4.73
CA GLN A 51 -20.85 -12.52 -5.69
C GLN A 51 -19.93 -13.75 -5.77
N ASN A 52 -18.66 -13.58 -5.35
CA ASN A 52 -17.62 -14.58 -5.45
C ASN A 52 -17.18 -15.16 -4.10
N LEU A 53 -17.49 -14.47 -2.99
CA LEU A 53 -17.03 -14.81 -1.65
C LEU A 53 -18.16 -15.39 -0.79
N ASN A 54 -17.83 -16.37 0.05
CA ASN A 54 -18.75 -16.87 1.08
C ASN A 54 -18.95 -15.86 2.23
N LEU A 55 -17.90 -15.08 2.54
CA LEU A 55 -17.94 -14.00 3.53
C LEU A 55 -16.97 -12.89 3.09
N LEU A 56 -17.41 -11.65 3.19
CA LEU A 56 -16.57 -10.47 3.01
C LEU A 56 -16.53 -9.65 4.30
N HIS A 57 -15.33 -9.35 4.79
CA HIS A 57 -15.13 -8.37 5.84
C HIS A 57 -14.92 -6.99 5.26
N VAL A 58 -15.45 -5.96 5.88
CA VAL A 58 -15.21 -4.55 5.49
C VAL A 58 -14.82 -3.72 6.70
N VAL A 59 -13.84 -2.83 6.53
CA VAL A 59 -13.42 -1.87 7.56
C VAL A 59 -13.80 -0.47 7.10
N GLU A 60 -14.69 0.20 7.86
CA GLU A 60 -15.21 1.52 7.53
C GLU A 60 -15.32 2.39 8.80
N VAL A 61 -14.99 3.68 8.68
CA VAL A 61 -15.04 4.67 9.77
C VAL A 61 -16.24 5.60 9.68
N ASP A 62 -16.81 5.76 8.47
CA ASP A 62 -17.98 6.62 8.25
C ASP A 62 -19.28 5.90 8.64
N ARG A 63 -19.88 6.34 9.76
CA ARG A 63 -21.12 5.77 10.32
C ARG A 63 -22.31 5.85 9.36
N ASP A 64 -22.35 6.83 8.45
CA ASP A 64 -23.44 6.95 7.48
C ASP A 64 -23.32 5.87 6.40
N ILE A 65 -22.07 5.59 5.96
CA ILE A 65 -21.79 4.47 5.04
C ILE A 65 -22.12 3.14 5.71
N ILE A 66 -21.69 2.93 6.95
CA ILE A 66 -22.00 1.71 7.72
C ILE A 66 -23.52 1.50 7.81
N SER A 67 -24.25 2.54 8.20
CA SER A 67 -25.72 2.46 8.33
C SER A 67 -26.41 2.17 6.98
N TRP A 68 -25.86 2.67 5.89
CA TRP A 68 -26.34 2.35 4.55
C TRP A 68 -26.01 0.89 4.19
N MET A 69 -24.77 0.43 4.40
CA MET A 69 -24.34 -0.93 4.09
C MET A 69 -25.14 -1.98 4.86
N GLN A 70 -25.42 -1.74 6.15
CA GLN A 70 -26.23 -2.64 6.97
C GLN A 70 -27.64 -2.86 6.41
N LYS A 71 -28.21 -1.86 5.73
CA LYS A 71 -29.51 -1.97 5.06
C LYS A 71 -29.38 -2.63 3.68
N GLU A 72 -28.41 -2.18 2.88
CA GLU A 72 -28.22 -2.64 1.49
C GLU A 72 -27.84 -4.12 1.45
N TYR A 73 -27.00 -4.54 2.39
CA TYR A 73 -26.45 -5.90 2.45
C TYR A 73 -27.03 -6.76 3.60
N ALA A 74 -28.21 -6.42 4.13
CA ALA A 74 -28.84 -7.09 5.29
C ALA A 74 -28.96 -8.62 5.14
N ASN A 75 -29.10 -9.12 3.90
CA ASN A 75 -29.24 -10.54 3.58
C ASN A 75 -28.00 -11.12 2.87
N LYS A 76 -26.82 -10.50 3.04
CA LYS A 76 -25.57 -10.94 2.44
C LYS A 76 -24.58 -11.35 3.53
N SER A 77 -23.64 -12.22 3.16
CA SER A 77 -22.55 -12.65 4.04
C SER A 77 -21.47 -11.58 4.09
N ILE A 78 -21.71 -10.53 4.87
CA ILE A 78 -20.79 -9.41 5.08
C ILE A 78 -20.65 -9.14 6.58
N GLU A 79 -19.42 -8.91 7.01
CA GLU A 79 -19.10 -8.47 8.36
C GLU A 79 -18.51 -7.07 8.33
N ILE A 80 -19.17 -6.12 9.02
CA ILE A 80 -18.82 -4.71 8.99
C ILE A 80 -18.11 -4.32 10.28
N HIS A 81 -16.83 -3.97 10.17
CA HIS A 81 -16.01 -3.46 11.27
C HIS A 81 -16.05 -1.93 11.27
N ASN A 82 -16.72 -1.34 12.28
CA ASN A 82 -16.70 0.11 12.49
C ASN A 82 -15.38 0.53 13.13
N ALA A 83 -14.35 0.76 12.33
CA ALA A 83 -13.01 1.06 12.80
C ALA A 83 -12.27 2.00 11.84
N ASP A 84 -11.29 2.73 12.40
CA ASP A 84 -10.27 3.41 11.61
C ASP A 84 -9.26 2.38 11.10
N ALA A 85 -9.12 2.26 9.79
CA ALA A 85 -8.23 1.30 9.16
C ALA A 85 -6.75 1.48 9.59
N LEU A 86 -6.35 2.70 9.97
CA LEU A 86 -4.99 2.97 10.50
C LEU A 86 -4.76 2.43 11.92
N LYS A 87 -5.81 1.93 12.58
CA LYS A 87 -5.77 1.39 13.96
C LYS A 87 -6.33 -0.02 14.03
N PHE A 88 -6.89 -0.53 12.94
CA PHE A 88 -7.48 -1.85 12.89
C PHE A 88 -6.38 -2.92 12.97
N ASP A 89 -6.56 -3.88 13.86
CA ASP A 89 -5.65 -5.01 14.00
C ASP A 89 -5.97 -6.10 12.96
N PHE A 90 -5.31 -6.02 11.82
CA PHE A 90 -5.46 -7.02 10.74
C PHE A 90 -4.98 -8.41 11.15
N SER A 91 -4.06 -8.53 12.12
CA SER A 91 -3.56 -9.81 12.60
C SER A 91 -4.63 -10.62 13.33
N SER A 92 -5.60 -9.95 13.95
CA SER A 92 -6.73 -10.58 14.65
C SER A 92 -7.67 -11.34 13.73
N MET A 93 -7.64 -11.08 12.42
CA MET A 93 -8.50 -11.75 11.43
C MET A 93 -8.02 -13.15 11.05
N GLY A 94 -6.76 -13.48 11.29
CA GLY A 94 -6.17 -14.78 10.93
C GLY A 94 -4.98 -14.66 9.96
N SER A 95 -4.70 -15.75 9.25
CA SER A 95 -3.60 -15.83 8.28
C SER A 95 -4.13 -15.91 6.85
N ASN A 96 -3.27 -15.64 5.87
CA ASN A 96 -3.60 -15.60 4.44
C ASN A 96 -4.68 -14.58 4.10
N LEU A 97 -4.68 -13.44 4.80
CA LEU A 97 -5.61 -12.35 4.59
C LEU A 97 -5.38 -11.72 3.21
N ARG A 98 -6.44 -11.57 2.45
CA ARG A 98 -6.45 -10.81 1.20
C ARG A 98 -7.08 -9.44 1.44
N VAL A 99 -6.37 -8.37 1.09
CA VAL A 99 -6.80 -7.00 1.36
C VAL A 99 -7.09 -6.27 0.05
N ALA A 100 -8.25 -5.63 -0.04
CA ALA A 100 -8.59 -4.82 -1.21
C ALA A 100 -9.17 -3.47 -0.79
N GLY A 101 -9.09 -2.47 -1.67
CA GLY A 101 -9.76 -1.20 -1.41
C GLY A 101 -9.45 -0.10 -2.41
N ASN A 102 -10.43 0.79 -2.57
CA ASN A 102 -10.24 2.09 -3.20
C ASN A 102 -9.92 3.09 -2.09
N LEU A 103 -8.62 3.28 -1.80
CA LEU A 103 -8.18 4.00 -0.61
C LEU A 103 -8.26 5.52 -0.78
N PRO A 104 -8.76 6.24 0.24
CA PRO A 104 -8.67 7.70 0.26
C PRO A 104 -7.22 8.17 0.15
N TYR A 105 -6.94 9.13 -0.72
CA TYR A 105 -5.57 9.55 -1.05
C TYR A 105 -4.78 10.10 0.14
N ASN A 106 -5.46 10.73 1.10
CA ASN A 106 -4.84 11.32 2.28
C ASN A 106 -4.31 10.28 3.28
N ILE A 107 -4.77 9.03 3.22
CA ILE A 107 -4.32 7.95 4.12
C ILE A 107 -3.55 6.84 3.40
N SER A 108 -3.37 6.94 2.06
CA SER A 108 -2.74 5.89 1.25
C SER A 108 -1.38 5.45 1.78
N THR A 109 -0.46 6.39 2.00
CA THR A 109 0.87 6.04 2.51
C THR A 109 0.84 5.51 3.95
N PRO A 110 0.16 6.15 4.92
CA PRO A 110 0.03 5.60 6.27
C PRO A 110 -0.55 4.19 6.33
N ILE A 111 -1.59 3.88 5.54
CA ILE A 111 -2.21 2.55 5.57
C ILE A 111 -1.29 1.48 5.01
N LEU A 112 -0.49 1.78 3.98
CA LEU A 112 0.50 0.86 3.44
C LEU A 112 1.53 0.47 4.50
N PHE A 113 2.03 1.42 5.29
CA PHE A 113 2.96 1.11 6.39
C PHE A 113 2.28 0.33 7.52
N HIS A 114 1.05 0.67 7.89
CA HIS A 114 0.30 -0.09 8.90
C HIS A 114 0.05 -1.55 8.47
N LEU A 115 -0.19 -1.79 7.18
CA LEU A 115 -0.30 -3.15 6.64
C LEU A 115 1.04 -3.90 6.64
N LEU A 116 2.18 -3.21 6.46
CA LEU A 116 3.49 -3.84 6.61
C LEU A 116 3.74 -4.36 8.03
N ASP A 117 3.21 -3.69 9.08
CA ASP A 117 3.30 -4.18 10.45
C ASP A 117 2.56 -5.52 10.64
N ASN A 118 1.62 -5.84 9.74
CA ASN A 118 0.82 -7.07 9.72
C ASN A 118 1.18 -8.00 8.55
N VAL A 119 2.29 -7.76 7.86
CA VAL A 119 2.64 -8.41 6.57
C VAL A 119 2.68 -9.94 6.63
N SER A 120 3.06 -10.52 7.78
CA SER A 120 3.11 -11.97 7.98
C SER A 120 1.75 -12.67 7.96
N HIS A 121 0.66 -11.92 8.11
CA HIS A 121 -0.73 -12.41 8.07
C HIS A 121 -1.36 -12.25 6.68
N ILE A 122 -0.71 -11.49 5.78
CA ILE A 122 -1.27 -11.08 4.49
C ILE A 122 -0.77 -12.01 3.38
N TYR A 123 -1.70 -12.49 2.55
CA TYR A 123 -1.42 -13.23 1.32
C TYR A 123 -1.15 -12.28 0.14
N ASP A 124 -2.07 -11.35 -0.12
CA ASP A 124 -1.93 -10.30 -1.12
C ASP A 124 -2.79 -9.06 -0.80
N MET A 125 -2.46 -7.96 -1.47
CA MET A 125 -3.18 -6.70 -1.34
C MET A 125 -3.41 -6.09 -2.72
N HIS A 126 -4.60 -5.50 -2.93
CA HIS A 126 -4.97 -4.84 -4.17
C HIS A 126 -5.56 -3.46 -3.88
N PHE A 127 -4.88 -2.40 -4.30
CA PHE A 127 -5.31 -1.04 -3.96
C PHE A 127 -5.44 -0.14 -5.18
N MET A 128 -6.53 0.64 -5.19
CA MET A 128 -6.65 1.84 -5.98
C MET A 128 -6.06 3.01 -5.21
N LEU A 129 -5.05 3.67 -5.79
CA LEU A 129 -4.31 4.80 -5.20
C LEU A 129 -4.13 5.90 -6.25
N GLN A 130 -3.60 7.07 -5.85
CA GLN A 130 -3.13 8.04 -6.84
C GLN A 130 -2.01 7.42 -7.69
N LYS A 131 -2.05 7.67 -8.99
CA LYS A 131 -1.07 7.13 -9.95
C LYS A 131 0.37 7.44 -9.54
N GLU A 132 0.66 8.68 -9.12
CA GLU A 132 2.00 9.06 -8.63
C GLU A 132 2.47 8.19 -7.46
N VAL A 133 1.56 7.82 -6.55
CA VAL A 133 1.92 6.96 -5.41
C VAL A 133 2.28 5.58 -5.90
N VAL A 134 1.49 4.99 -6.81
CA VAL A 134 1.78 3.67 -7.39
C VAL A 134 3.08 3.67 -8.19
N GLU A 135 3.32 4.72 -9.01
CA GLU A 135 4.58 4.88 -9.75
C GLU A 135 5.78 4.92 -8.80
N ARG A 136 5.66 5.59 -7.65
CA ARG A 136 6.71 5.59 -6.61
C ARG A 136 6.88 4.23 -5.94
N MET A 137 5.78 3.48 -5.74
CA MET A 137 5.85 2.14 -5.12
C MET A 137 6.66 1.18 -6.00
N VAL A 138 6.41 1.17 -7.31
CA VAL A 138 7.02 0.23 -8.26
C VAL A 138 8.30 0.76 -8.94
N ALA A 139 8.73 1.98 -8.58
CA ALA A 139 9.87 2.65 -9.21
C ALA A 139 11.17 1.85 -9.05
N MET A 140 11.98 1.86 -10.10
CA MET A 140 13.33 1.26 -10.09
C MET A 140 14.37 2.27 -9.61
N PRO A 141 15.48 1.83 -9.01
CA PRO A 141 16.61 2.71 -8.68
C PRO A 141 17.04 3.56 -9.87
N SER A 142 17.48 4.78 -9.58
CA SER A 142 17.93 5.79 -10.56
C SER A 142 16.81 6.37 -11.43
N THR A 143 15.55 6.16 -11.11
CA THR A 143 14.40 6.82 -11.72
C THR A 143 13.90 7.99 -10.86
N PRO A 144 13.27 9.03 -11.45
CA PRO A 144 12.78 10.19 -10.69
C PRO A 144 11.75 9.88 -9.61
N ALA A 145 10.97 8.81 -9.77
CA ALA A 145 9.93 8.37 -8.84
C ALA A 145 10.48 7.57 -7.66
N TYR A 146 11.71 7.01 -7.80
CA TYR A 146 12.30 6.17 -6.76
C TYR A 146 12.65 6.97 -5.50
N GLY A 147 12.23 6.44 -4.35
CA GLY A 147 12.44 7.12 -3.09
C GLY A 147 12.27 6.21 -1.87
N ARG A 148 12.17 6.84 -0.69
CA ARG A 148 11.98 6.11 0.57
C ARG A 148 10.80 5.14 0.51
N LEU A 149 9.66 5.56 -0.07
CA LEU A 149 8.47 4.71 -0.20
C LEU A 149 8.79 3.45 -1.00
N SER A 150 9.49 3.60 -2.14
CA SER A 150 9.92 2.49 -2.98
C SER A 150 10.73 1.47 -2.19
N VAL A 151 11.80 1.93 -1.54
CA VAL A 151 12.72 1.05 -0.78
C VAL A 151 12.00 0.31 0.34
N MET A 152 11.22 1.05 1.16
CA MET A 152 10.54 0.46 2.32
C MET A 152 9.49 -0.57 1.93
N LEU A 153 8.71 -0.31 0.88
CA LEU A 153 7.71 -1.26 0.42
C LEU A 153 8.34 -2.45 -0.32
N GLN A 154 9.30 -2.20 -1.23
CA GLN A 154 9.97 -3.25 -2.00
C GLN A 154 10.83 -4.19 -1.14
N TYR A 155 11.23 -3.76 0.04
CA TYR A 155 11.88 -4.64 1.01
C TYR A 155 10.96 -5.79 1.46
N HIS A 156 9.67 -5.51 1.62
CA HIS A 156 8.68 -6.48 2.10
C HIS A 156 7.83 -7.12 1.00
N LEU A 157 7.63 -6.42 -0.13
CA LEU A 157 6.60 -6.72 -1.12
C LEU A 157 7.16 -6.78 -2.54
N ALA A 158 6.72 -7.78 -3.32
CA ALA A 158 6.68 -7.70 -4.77
C ALA A 158 5.44 -6.88 -5.17
N MET A 159 5.61 -5.92 -6.08
CA MET A 159 4.52 -5.01 -6.47
C MET A 159 4.42 -4.92 -7.98
N GLU A 160 3.16 -4.90 -8.47
CA GLU A 160 2.84 -4.83 -9.89
C GLU A 160 1.83 -3.72 -10.14
N TYR A 161 2.17 -2.80 -11.05
CA TYR A 161 1.26 -1.80 -11.58
C TYR A 161 0.32 -2.46 -12.58
N LEU A 162 -0.97 -2.53 -12.28
CA LEU A 162 -1.93 -3.28 -13.09
C LEU A 162 -2.66 -2.40 -14.11
N ILE A 163 -3.36 -1.35 -13.65
CA ILE A 163 -4.30 -0.58 -14.47
C ILE A 163 -4.19 0.89 -14.12
N THR A 164 -4.18 1.78 -15.14
CA THR A 164 -4.44 3.21 -14.95
C THR A 164 -5.94 3.46 -15.00
N VAL A 165 -6.46 4.27 -14.08
CA VAL A 165 -7.88 4.63 -13.98
C VAL A 165 -8.04 6.14 -14.08
N PRO A 166 -8.75 6.63 -15.11
CA PRO A 166 -8.91 8.05 -15.33
C PRO A 166 -9.90 8.68 -14.33
N PRO A 167 -9.81 10.01 -14.09
CA PRO A 167 -10.64 10.72 -13.12
C PRO A 167 -12.16 10.59 -13.35
N GLU A 168 -12.59 10.53 -14.59
CA GLU A 168 -14.01 10.40 -15.00
C GLU A 168 -14.66 9.08 -14.55
N SER A 169 -13.86 8.10 -14.15
CA SER A 169 -14.36 6.84 -13.58
C SER A 169 -14.92 7.00 -12.16
N PHE A 170 -14.78 8.20 -11.57
CA PHE A 170 -15.17 8.47 -10.17
C PHE A 170 -16.20 9.60 -10.05
N GLU A 171 -17.01 9.58 -8.99
CA GLU A 171 -17.90 10.67 -8.59
C GLU A 171 -17.74 11.00 -7.09
N PRO A 172 -17.32 12.23 -6.72
CA PRO A 172 -16.78 13.27 -7.61
C PRO A 172 -15.45 12.85 -8.26
N ALA A 173 -15.18 13.36 -9.45
CA ALA A 173 -13.92 13.10 -10.14
C ALA A 173 -12.73 13.67 -9.34
N PRO A 174 -11.67 12.89 -9.08
CA PRO A 174 -10.43 13.41 -8.50
C PRO A 174 -9.71 14.33 -9.50
N LYS A 175 -8.74 15.10 -8.99
CA LYS A 175 -7.94 16.01 -9.82
C LYS A 175 -6.81 15.31 -10.58
N VAL A 176 -6.52 14.07 -10.26
CA VAL A 176 -5.39 13.29 -10.79
C VAL A 176 -5.85 11.88 -11.14
N GLU A 177 -5.12 11.24 -12.04
CA GLU A 177 -5.33 9.84 -12.37
C GLU A 177 -5.06 8.95 -11.15
N SER A 178 -5.76 7.82 -11.12
CA SER A 178 -5.53 6.73 -10.18
C SER A 178 -4.83 5.57 -10.87
N ALA A 179 -4.29 4.68 -10.08
CA ALA A 179 -3.78 3.40 -10.57
C ALA A 179 -4.12 2.27 -9.59
N PHE A 180 -4.30 1.09 -10.14
CA PHE A 180 -4.49 -0.12 -9.38
C PHE A 180 -3.19 -0.90 -9.29
N VAL A 181 -2.81 -1.29 -8.09
CA VAL A 181 -1.56 -1.98 -7.78
C VAL A 181 -1.85 -3.27 -7.03
N ARG A 182 -1.15 -4.32 -7.39
CA ARG A 182 -1.07 -5.57 -6.63
C ARG A 182 0.21 -5.57 -5.81
N CYS A 183 0.12 -5.96 -4.54
CA CYS A 183 1.23 -6.09 -3.62
C CYS A 183 1.20 -7.49 -3.00
N VAL A 184 2.29 -8.25 -3.11
CA VAL A 184 2.41 -9.60 -2.58
C VAL A 184 3.60 -9.65 -1.63
N PRO A 185 3.42 -10.04 -0.37
CA PRO A 185 4.53 -10.27 0.55
C PRO A 185 5.54 -11.27 -0.01
N HIS A 186 6.83 -10.98 0.15
CA HIS A 186 7.86 -11.96 -0.22
C HIS A 186 7.75 -13.18 0.69
N ALA A 187 7.62 -14.38 0.11
CA ALA A 187 7.64 -15.64 0.86
C ALA A 187 8.96 -15.82 1.65
N THR A 188 10.05 -15.32 1.08
CA THR A 188 11.35 -15.18 1.75
C THR A 188 11.91 -13.84 1.33
N LEU A 189 12.36 -13.03 2.30
CA LEU A 189 12.95 -11.72 2.00
C LEU A 189 14.15 -11.90 1.06
N PRO A 190 14.21 -11.21 -0.08
CA PRO A 190 15.34 -11.29 -1.02
C PRO A 190 16.67 -10.87 -0.37
N PHE A 191 16.59 -9.95 0.59
CA PHE A 191 17.72 -9.42 1.35
C PHE A 191 17.30 -9.28 2.81
N MET A 192 18.00 -9.89 3.74
CA MET A 192 17.63 -9.89 5.15
C MET A 192 18.42 -8.81 5.90
N ALA A 193 17.73 -7.80 6.40
CA ALA A 193 18.26 -6.86 7.37
C ALA A 193 18.32 -7.53 8.76
N LYS A 194 19.48 -7.47 9.43
CA LYS A 194 19.65 -7.99 10.79
C LYS A 194 18.81 -7.20 11.81
N ASP A 195 18.59 -5.91 11.53
CA ASP A 195 17.71 -5.01 12.29
C ASP A 195 16.91 -4.14 11.32
N VAL A 196 15.60 -4.40 11.24
CA VAL A 196 14.68 -3.69 10.34
C VAL A 196 14.50 -2.22 10.77
N ALA A 197 14.57 -1.92 12.06
CA ALA A 197 14.46 -0.55 12.55
C ALA A 197 15.71 0.27 12.15
N LEU A 198 16.90 -0.32 12.24
CA LEU A 198 18.13 0.31 11.76
C LEU A 198 18.11 0.49 10.24
N PHE A 199 17.64 -0.51 9.47
CA PHE A 199 17.44 -0.37 8.03
C PHE A 199 16.52 0.81 7.70
N ALA A 200 15.37 0.93 8.35
CA ALA A 200 14.44 2.05 8.16
C ALA A 200 15.09 3.41 8.51
N LYS A 201 15.93 3.45 9.57
CA LYS A 201 16.69 4.65 9.96
C LYS A 201 17.73 5.04 8.90
N VAL A 202 18.46 4.08 8.34
CA VAL A 202 19.44 4.31 7.26
C VAL A 202 18.72 4.87 6.02
N VAL A 203 17.63 4.24 5.60
CA VAL A 203 16.83 4.70 4.45
C VAL A 203 16.30 6.12 4.69
N LEU A 204 15.76 6.39 5.88
CA LEU A 204 15.27 7.73 6.24
C LEU A 204 16.37 8.79 6.16
N ALA A 205 17.55 8.51 6.72
CA ALA A 205 18.70 9.42 6.71
C ALA A 205 19.18 9.67 5.27
N ALA A 206 19.32 8.61 4.47
CA ALA A 206 19.81 8.69 3.10
C ALA A 206 18.90 9.59 2.22
N PHE A 207 17.57 9.46 2.33
CA PHE A 207 16.60 10.27 1.59
C PHE A 207 16.28 11.61 2.25
N GLY A 208 16.87 11.94 3.39
CA GLY A 208 16.62 13.18 4.12
C GLY A 208 16.95 14.46 3.34
N GLN A 209 17.89 14.39 2.40
CA GLN A 209 18.29 15.52 1.56
C GLN A 209 18.50 15.07 0.10
N ARG A 210 17.46 15.17 -0.72
CA ARG A 210 17.39 14.62 -2.09
C ARG A 210 18.58 14.98 -3.01
N ARG A 211 19.12 16.20 -2.88
CA ARG A 211 20.22 16.68 -3.76
C ARG A 211 21.63 16.37 -3.24
N LYS A 212 21.76 15.78 -2.06
CA LYS A 212 23.07 15.49 -1.45
C LYS A 212 23.50 14.04 -1.73
N THR A 213 24.83 13.84 -1.75
CA THR A 213 25.43 12.51 -1.87
C THR A 213 25.30 11.72 -0.55
N LEU A 214 25.47 10.40 -0.62
CA LEU A 214 25.40 9.51 0.53
C LEU A 214 26.43 9.87 1.62
N ARG A 215 27.64 10.31 1.23
CA ARG A 215 28.65 10.83 2.18
C ARG A 215 28.08 11.92 3.09
N ASN A 216 27.23 12.80 2.53
CA ASN A 216 26.64 13.89 3.30
C ASN A 216 25.40 13.46 4.07
N THR A 217 24.53 12.64 3.47
CA THR A 217 23.25 12.25 4.09
C THR A 217 23.43 11.19 5.18
N LEU A 218 24.46 10.35 5.06
CA LEU A 218 24.80 9.32 6.05
C LEU A 218 25.93 9.73 7.01
N LYS A 219 26.34 11.01 6.98
CA LYS A 219 27.37 11.52 7.90
C LYS A 219 26.96 11.27 9.36
N GLY A 220 27.87 10.64 10.12
CA GLY A 220 27.64 10.23 11.50
C GLY A 220 26.90 8.90 11.66
N LEU A 221 26.49 8.26 10.55
CA LEU A 221 26.03 6.88 10.53
C LEU A 221 27.04 5.95 9.84
N LEU A 222 27.55 6.33 8.68
CA LEU A 222 28.50 5.54 7.88
C LEU A 222 29.73 6.38 7.56
N ASP A 223 30.91 5.84 7.83
CA ASP A 223 32.21 6.43 7.53
C ASP A 223 32.81 5.89 6.23
N ASP A 224 34.03 6.31 5.88
CA ASP A 224 34.70 5.89 4.65
C ASP A 224 35.06 4.41 4.65
N ASP A 225 35.36 3.83 5.82
CA ASP A 225 35.62 2.40 5.96
C ASP A 225 34.34 1.60 5.69
N GLY A 226 33.20 2.08 6.18
CA GLY A 226 31.89 1.48 5.92
C GLY A 226 31.49 1.56 4.45
N PHE A 227 31.74 2.67 3.76
CA PHE A 227 31.54 2.76 2.32
C PHE A 227 32.42 1.76 1.56
N THR A 228 33.67 1.62 1.97
CA THR A 228 34.62 0.67 1.37
C THR A 228 34.17 -0.77 1.61
N ALA A 229 33.81 -1.12 2.85
CA ALA A 229 33.40 -2.46 3.25
C ALA A 229 32.09 -2.91 2.54
N THR A 230 31.16 -1.98 2.32
CA THR A 230 29.91 -2.26 1.60
C THR A 230 30.02 -2.18 0.08
N GLY A 231 31.16 -1.71 -0.44
CA GLY A 231 31.39 -1.51 -1.88
C GLY A 231 30.51 -0.40 -2.50
N ILE A 232 30.01 0.53 -1.68
CA ILE A 232 29.09 1.59 -2.12
C ILE A 232 29.88 2.88 -2.36
N ASN A 233 29.72 3.46 -3.56
CA ASN A 233 30.33 4.75 -3.87
C ASN A 233 29.67 5.89 -3.08
N PRO A 234 30.41 6.59 -2.18
CA PRO A 234 29.87 7.66 -1.34
C PRO A 234 29.39 8.89 -2.12
N GLN A 235 29.77 9.02 -3.39
CA GLN A 235 29.34 10.13 -4.28
C GLN A 235 27.95 9.89 -4.91
N LEU A 236 27.42 8.68 -4.82
CA LEU A 236 26.05 8.39 -5.24
C LEU A 236 25.04 9.13 -4.36
N ARG A 237 23.82 9.25 -4.86
CA ARG A 237 22.66 9.71 -4.10
C ARG A 237 21.83 8.52 -3.65
N ALA A 238 20.96 8.72 -2.66
CA ALA A 238 20.07 7.68 -2.16
C ALA A 238 19.23 7.02 -3.28
N GLU A 239 18.77 7.81 -4.24
CA GLU A 239 17.97 7.33 -5.38
C GLU A 239 18.71 6.34 -6.30
N ASN A 240 20.04 6.25 -6.21
CA ASN A 240 20.83 5.32 -7.03
C ASN A 240 21.00 3.93 -6.39
N LEU A 241 20.68 3.78 -5.09
CA LEU A 241 20.89 2.53 -4.37
C LEU A 241 19.69 1.60 -4.51
N SER A 242 19.97 0.32 -4.72
CA SER A 242 18.99 -0.75 -4.61
C SER A 242 18.63 -1.05 -3.15
N VAL A 243 17.54 -1.78 -2.92
CA VAL A 243 17.15 -2.29 -1.60
C VAL A 243 18.27 -3.11 -0.97
N ALA A 244 18.94 -3.98 -1.76
CA ALA A 244 20.07 -4.78 -1.33
C ALA A 244 21.21 -3.94 -0.74
N GLN A 245 21.54 -2.82 -1.38
CA GLN A 245 22.61 -1.93 -0.93
C GLN A 245 22.25 -1.20 0.35
N PHE A 246 20.99 -0.79 0.54
CA PHE A 246 20.52 -0.24 1.82
C PHE A 246 20.59 -1.28 2.95
N VAL A 247 20.22 -2.54 2.66
CA VAL A 247 20.37 -3.65 3.62
C VAL A 247 21.84 -3.89 3.96
N ALA A 248 22.74 -3.87 2.97
CA ALA A 248 24.18 -4.02 3.21
C ALA A 248 24.73 -2.93 4.15
N ILE A 249 24.33 -1.66 3.95
CA ILE A 249 24.70 -0.57 4.86
C ILE A 249 24.20 -0.84 6.28
N SER A 250 22.91 -1.17 6.43
CA SER A 250 22.34 -1.40 7.78
C SER A 250 23.00 -2.58 8.49
N ASN A 251 23.32 -3.65 7.76
CA ASN A 251 23.97 -4.84 8.30
C ASN A 251 25.43 -4.62 8.69
N TYR A 252 26.13 -3.69 8.05
CA TYR A 252 27.49 -3.28 8.41
C TYR A 252 27.53 -2.50 9.73
N LEU A 253 26.47 -1.77 10.06
CA LEU A 253 26.37 -0.92 11.26
C LEU A 253 26.08 -1.69 12.56
N ILE A 254 25.92 -3.01 12.50
CA ILE A 254 25.74 -3.94 13.63
C ILE A 254 27.05 -4.68 13.88
#